data_d82998a58707b77ca98f497ebb4d8755
#
_entry.id   d82998a58707b77ca98f497ebb4d8755
#
_cell.length_a   1.000
_cell.length_b   1.000
_cell.length_c   1.000
_cell.angle_alpha   90.00
_cell.angle_beta   90.00
_cell.angle_gamma   90.00
#
_symmetry.space_group_name_H-M   'P 1'
#
loop_
_entity.id
_entity.type
_entity.pdbx_description
1 polymer ?
#
loop_
_entity_poly.entity_id
_entity_poly.type
_entity_poly.pdbx_seq_one_letter_code
_entity_poly.pdbx_strand_id
1 'polypeptide(L)'
;GGFVSFPDEETDSLVEPNDPDLLKNRPIHQRAIVISAGVIANLLLAWIVLIGQASFVGIPNQPEPGVIIMGIQPDEPAFNSGLVAGDRIMSVNGKELGSGKEGIMNLVNIIQNSSGEELLFERVNEGANDTVSIIPAENEGNGRIGAQLQPNLPNEVSKAKNIGEIFNSSNSQFYELLSRTVIGYKSLITNFSSTAQQLSGPVKIVEIGAQLSEQGGSGLVLFSALVSINLAVLNSLPLPLLDGGQLLLLILESIRGKPVPEKIQLAFMQSGFILLVGLSVVLIIRDTTQLSLVQ
;
A
#
# COMPACT_ATOMS: atom_id res chain seq x y z
N GLY A 1 20.89 14.67 -20.15
CA GLY A 1 19.55 14.88 -19.65
C GLY A 1 19.39 16.32 -19.21
N GLY A 2 18.38 17.00 -19.72
CA GLY A 2 18.03 18.32 -19.25
C GLY A 2 17.10 18.23 -18.04
N PHE A 3 17.27 19.09 -17.08
CA PHE A 3 16.30 19.32 -16.03
C PHE A 3 15.76 20.74 -16.17
N VAL A 4 14.53 20.96 -15.78
CA VAL A 4 13.91 22.28 -15.73
C VAL A 4 13.97 22.72 -14.27
N SER A 5 14.62 23.86 -14.01
CA SER A 5 14.56 24.53 -12.71
C SER A 5 13.79 25.84 -12.87
N PHE A 6 13.10 26.24 -11.81
CA PHE A 6 12.55 27.57 -11.76
C PHE A 6 13.68 28.58 -11.56
N PRO A 7 13.55 29.81 -12.10
CA PRO A 7 14.51 30.88 -11.78
C PRO A 7 14.60 31.04 -10.25
N ASP A 8 15.82 31.04 -9.74
CA ASP A 8 16.08 31.13 -8.31
C ASP A 8 17.14 32.23 -8.08
N GLU A 9 16.95 33.04 -7.04
CA GLU A 9 17.90 34.11 -6.69
C GLU A 9 19.30 33.60 -6.37
N GLU A 10 19.39 32.35 -5.85
CA GLU A 10 20.69 31.75 -5.49
C GLU A 10 21.47 31.25 -6.71
N THR A 11 20.79 30.91 -7.80
CA THR A 11 21.41 30.30 -8.98
C THR A 11 21.60 31.29 -10.13
N ASP A 12 20.83 32.38 -10.17
CA ASP A 12 20.86 33.35 -11.27
C ASP A 12 20.94 34.77 -10.73
N SER A 13 22.16 35.25 -10.59
CA SER A 13 22.48 36.62 -10.09
C SER A 13 21.91 37.76 -10.94
N LEU A 14 21.21 37.44 -12.04
CA LEU A 14 20.55 38.40 -12.95
C LEU A 14 19.06 38.58 -12.64
N VAL A 15 18.47 37.78 -11.73
CA VAL A 15 17.05 37.87 -11.40
C VAL A 15 16.82 38.79 -10.22
N GLU A 16 16.00 39.82 -10.42
CA GLU A 16 15.66 40.77 -9.33
C GLU A 16 14.80 40.05 -8.24
N PRO A 17 15.04 40.34 -6.95
CA PRO A 17 14.30 39.74 -5.85
C PRO A 17 12.77 39.88 -5.94
N ASN A 18 12.29 40.91 -6.60
CA ASN A 18 10.86 41.20 -6.79
C ASN A 18 10.31 40.77 -8.16
N ASP A 19 11.08 40.01 -8.94
CA ASP A 19 10.63 39.56 -10.24
C ASP A 19 9.31 38.76 -10.09
N PRO A 20 8.23 39.11 -10.82
CA PRO A 20 6.97 38.42 -10.77
C PRO A 20 7.04 36.97 -11.31
N ASP A 21 8.11 36.61 -12.01
CA ASP A 21 8.29 35.23 -12.52
C ASP A 21 8.90 34.29 -11.48
N LEU A 22 9.43 34.80 -10.40
CA LEU A 22 9.85 33.99 -9.26
C LEU A 22 8.64 33.35 -8.58
N LEU A 23 8.69 32.03 -8.35
CA LEU A 23 7.59 31.29 -7.74
C LEU A 23 7.21 31.87 -6.36
N LYS A 24 8.18 32.32 -5.57
CA LYS A 24 7.95 32.95 -4.25
C LYS A 24 7.11 34.22 -4.31
N ASN A 25 7.14 34.96 -5.42
CA ASN A 25 6.40 36.21 -5.62
C ASN A 25 4.99 35.99 -6.21
N ARG A 26 4.68 34.76 -6.62
CA ARG A 26 3.35 34.40 -7.16
C ARG A 26 2.29 34.30 -6.05
N PRO A 27 1.02 34.54 -6.38
CA PRO A 27 -0.09 34.32 -5.45
C PRO A 27 -0.10 32.91 -4.87
N ILE A 28 -0.52 32.78 -3.61
CA ILE A 28 -0.50 31.50 -2.85
C ILE A 28 -1.15 30.35 -3.62
N HIS A 29 -2.29 30.61 -4.31
CA HIS A 29 -2.99 29.57 -5.08
C HIS A 29 -2.17 29.04 -6.26
N GLN A 30 -1.38 29.90 -6.95
CA GLN A 30 -0.51 29.46 -8.05
C GLN A 30 0.66 28.63 -7.50
N ARG A 31 1.26 29.07 -6.40
CA ARG A 31 2.30 28.31 -5.69
C ARG A 31 1.78 26.94 -5.23
N ALA A 32 0.58 26.90 -4.68
CA ALA A 32 -0.07 25.65 -4.26
C ALA A 32 -0.29 24.69 -5.43
N ILE A 33 -0.75 25.18 -6.59
CA ILE A 33 -0.93 24.36 -7.79
C ILE A 33 0.41 23.77 -8.25
N VAL A 34 1.45 24.57 -8.33
CA VAL A 34 2.79 24.12 -8.76
C VAL A 34 3.33 23.03 -7.82
N ILE A 35 3.27 23.28 -6.51
CA ILE A 35 3.74 22.31 -5.51
C ILE A 35 2.93 21.02 -5.56
N SER A 36 1.60 21.11 -5.72
CA SER A 36 0.74 19.93 -5.78
C SER A 36 0.84 19.14 -7.10
N ALA A 37 1.43 19.74 -8.15
CA ALA A 37 1.49 19.13 -9.48
C ALA A 37 2.21 17.77 -9.46
N GLY A 38 3.26 17.60 -8.67
CA GLY A 38 3.98 16.33 -8.53
C GLY A 38 3.10 15.22 -7.94
N VAL A 39 2.36 15.54 -6.88
CA VAL A 39 1.40 14.59 -6.26
C VAL A 39 0.31 14.21 -7.24
N ILE A 40 -0.29 15.21 -7.91
CA ILE A 40 -1.37 14.98 -8.90
C ILE A 40 -0.85 14.16 -10.07
N ALA A 41 0.34 14.45 -10.58
CA ALA A 41 0.96 13.72 -11.69
C ALA A 41 1.18 12.23 -11.33
N ASN A 42 1.66 11.93 -10.12
CA ASN A 42 1.83 10.57 -9.63
C ASN A 42 0.50 9.81 -9.52
N LEU A 43 -0.55 10.45 -9.01
CA LEU A 43 -1.88 9.83 -8.95
C LEU A 43 -2.45 9.57 -10.35
N LEU A 44 -2.32 10.53 -11.27
CA LEU A 44 -2.74 10.37 -12.66
C LEU A 44 -1.94 9.28 -13.36
N LEU A 45 -0.63 9.22 -13.15
CA LEU A 45 0.22 8.17 -13.71
C LEU A 45 -0.24 6.79 -13.24
N ALA A 46 -0.44 6.60 -11.93
CA ALA A 46 -0.94 5.34 -11.39
C ALA A 46 -2.28 4.94 -12.02
N TRP A 47 -3.19 5.89 -12.16
CA TRP A 47 -4.50 5.65 -12.75
C TRP A 47 -4.41 5.26 -14.24
N ILE A 48 -3.59 5.97 -15.02
CA ILE A 48 -3.35 5.65 -16.44
C ILE A 48 -2.71 4.27 -16.60
N VAL A 49 -1.76 3.93 -15.74
CA VAL A 49 -1.09 2.62 -15.73
C VAL A 49 -2.09 1.50 -15.46
N LEU A 50 -3.02 1.67 -14.50
CA LEU A 50 -4.06 0.68 -14.20
C LEU A 50 -5.08 0.55 -15.35
N ILE A 51 -5.42 1.63 -16.05
CA ILE A 51 -6.24 1.58 -17.26
C ILE A 51 -5.50 0.79 -18.34
N GLY A 52 -4.21 1.06 -18.55
CA GLY A 52 -3.39 0.31 -19.48
C GLY A 52 -3.36 -1.18 -19.13
N GLN A 53 -3.15 -1.53 -17.87
CA GLN A 53 -3.20 -2.92 -17.41
C GLN A 53 -4.55 -3.57 -17.71
N ALA A 54 -5.65 -2.94 -17.32
CA ALA A 54 -6.99 -3.48 -17.56
C ALA A 54 -7.30 -3.64 -19.06
N SER A 55 -6.73 -2.77 -19.92
CA SER A 55 -6.95 -2.79 -21.36
C SER A 55 -6.13 -3.87 -22.08
N PHE A 56 -4.86 -4.05 -21.72
CA PHE A 56 -3.92 -4.91 -22.45
C PHE A 56 -3.73 -6.28 -21.80
N VAL A 57 -3.70 -6.33 -20.48
CA VAL A 57 -3.52 -7.58 -19.72
C VAL A 57 -4.87 -8.21 -19.39
N GLY A 58 -5.83 -7.40 -18.97
CA GLY A 58 -7.16 -7.81 -18.55
C GLY A 58 -7.49 -7.33 -17.15
N ILE A 59 -8.68 -7.67 -16.71
CA ILE A 59 -9.21 -7.35 -15.38
C ILE A 59 -9.18 -8.61 -14.51
N PRO A 60 -8.89 -8.49 -13.20
CA PRO A 60 -9.00 -9.61 -12.28
C PRO A 60 -10.44 -10.15 -12.27
N ASN A 61 -10.58 -11.46 -12.32
CA ASN A 61 -11.87 -12.08 -12.15
C ASN A 61 -12.45 -11.77 -10.78
N GLN A 62 -13.77 -11.83 -10.67
CA GLN A 62 -14.43 -11.68 -9.38
C GLN A 62 -14.01 -12.84 -8.46
N PRO A 63 -13.87 -12.56 -7.15
CA PRO A 63 -13.57 -13.63 -6.18
C PRO A 63 -14.63 -14.72 -6.25
N GLU A 64 -14.19 -15.96 -6.33
CA GLU A 64 -15.04 -17.14 -6.21
C GLU A 64 -15.40 -17.41 -4.75
N PRO A 65 -16.47 -18.19 -4.49
CA PRO A 65 -16.80 -18.62 -3.15
C PRO A 65 -15.65 -19.35 -2.46
N GLY A 66 -15.55 -19.16 -1.15
CA GLY A 66 -14.56 -19.81 -0.29
C GLY A 66 -13.35 -18.92 0.05
N VAL A 67 -12.58 -19.41 1.00
CA VAL A 67 -11.36 -18.78 1.52
C VAL A 67 -10.20 -19.73 1.37
N ILE A 68 -9.10 -19.26 0.78
CA ILE A 68 -7.88 -20.08 0.59
C ILE A 68 -6.96 -19.93 1.80
N ILE A 69 -6.42 -21.07 2.26
CA ILE A 69 -5.37 -21.14 3.25
C ILE A 69 -4.02 -20.93 2.53
N MET A 70 -3.31 -19.83 2.83
CA MET A 70 -2.02 -19.52 2.23
C MET A 70 -0.84 -20.09 2.99
N GLY A 71 -0.97 -20.19 4.29
CA GLY A 71 0.05 -20.72 5.17
C GLY A 71 -0.50 -21.06 6.54
N ILE A 72 0.18 -21.96 7.22
CA ILE A 72 -0.21 -22.47 8.53
C ILE A 72 0.99 -22.37 9.45
N GLN A 73 0.78 -21.87 10.67
CA GLN A 73 1.79 -21.80 11.69
C GLN A 73 1.97 -23.18 12.33
N PRO A 74 3.21 -23.67 12.50
CA PRO A 74 3.49 -24.92 13.22
C PRO A 74 2.88 -24.89 14.64
N ASP A 75 2.47 -26.06 15.13
CA ASP A 75 1.91 -26.27 16.48
C ASP A 75 0.59 -25.54 16.79
N GLU A 76 -0.02 -24.86 15.83
CA GLU A 76 -1.32 -24.21 15.97
C GLU A 76 -2.48 -25.17 15.57
N PRO A 77 -3.74 -24.90 15.95
CA PRO A 77 -4.89 -25.77 15.68
C PRO A 77 -5.07 -26.17 14.21
N ALA A 78 -4.86 -25.26 13.26
CA ALA A 78 -4.95 -25.56 11.84
C ALA A 78 -3.91 -26.59 11.39
N PHE A 79 -2.70 -26.54 11.92
CA PHE A 79 -1.64 -27.52 11.63
C PHE A 79 -1.99 -28.89 12.19
N ASN A 80 -2.44 -28.93 13.43
CA ASN A 80 -2.80 -30.18 14.12
C ASN A 80 -4.04 -30.88 13.52
N SER A 81 -4.92 -30.10 12.86
CA SER A 81 -6.12 -30.63 12.20
C SER A 81 -5.86 -31.22 10.80
N GLY A 82 -4.65 -31.03 10.26
CA GLY A 82 -4.29 -31.50 8.92
C GLY A 82 -4.75 -30.57 7.80
N LEU A 83 -5.04 -29.29 8.08
CA LEU A 83 -5.14 -28.29 7.04
C LEU A 83 -3.76 -28.09 6.39
N VAL A 84 -3.76 -27.79 5.11
CA VAL A 84 -2.54 -27.48 4.34
C VAL A 84 -2.70 -26.20 3.55
N ALA A 85 -1.57 -25.59 3.19
CA ALA A 85 -1.58 -24.47 2.28
C ALA A 85 -2.16 -24.90 0.92
N GLY A 86 -3.06 -24.10 0.36
CA GLY A 86 -3.82 -24.41 -0.86
C GLY A 86 -5.25 -24.92 -0.59
N ASP A 87 -5.56 -25.33 0.63
CA ASP A 87 -6.93 -25.70 1.00
C ASP A 87 -7.89 -24.51 0.79
N ARG A 88 -9.04 -24.78 0.16
CA ARG A 88 -10.12 -23.83 -0.03
C ARG A 88 -11.28 -24.19 0.89
N ILE A 89 -11.54 -23.34 1.87
CA ILE A 89 -12.64 -23.54 2.82
C ILE A 89 -13.91 -22.93 2.25
N MET A 90 -14.92 -23.73 2.04
CA MET A 90 -16.20 -23.33 1.45
C MET A 90 -17.24 -22.96 2.50
N SER A 91 -17.30 -23.74 3.58
CA SER A 91 -18.26 -23.53 4.66
C SER A 91 -17.66 -23.92 6.02
N VAL A 92 -18.28 -23.43 7.09
CA VAL A 92 -17.99 -23.85 8.48
C VAL A 92 -19.31 -24.15 9.17
N ASN A 93 -19.43 -25.36 9.76
CA ASN A 93 -20.65 -25.85 10.37
C ASN A 93 -21.86 -25.78 9.41
N GLY A 94 -21.66 -26.06 8.11
CA GLY A 94 -22.68 -25.97 7.06
C GLY A 94 -23.07 -24.54 6.65
N LYS A 95 -22.44 -23.52 7.20
CA LYS A 95 -22.68 -22.13 6.81
C LYS A 95 -21.67 -21.69 5.74
N GLU A 96 -22.14 -21.37 4.55
CA GLU A 96 -21.31 -20.87 3.46
C GLU A 96 -20.61 -19.55 3.84
N LEU A 97 -19.33 -19.42 3.47
CA LEU A 97 -18.52 -18.27 3.82
C LEU A 97 -18.78 -17.07 2.89
N GLY A 98 -19.24 -17.30 1.65
CA GLY A 98 -19.31 -16.29 0.61
C GLY A 98 -17.98 -16.11 -0.12
N SER A 99 -17.78 -14.97 -0.79
CA SER A 99 -16.62 -14.71 -1.63
C SER A 99 -15.82 -13.46 -1.20
N GLY A 100 -14.57 -13.40 -1.60
CA GLY A 100 -13.72 -12.21 -1.42
C GLY A 100 -13.47 -11.84 0.04
N LYS A 101 -13.51 -10.55 0.32
CA LYS A 101 -13.28 -10.02 1.68
C LYS A 101 -14.38 -10.42 2.66
N GLU A 102 -15.62 -10.53 2.19
CA GLU A 102 -16.76 -10.96 3.01
C GLU A 102 -16.57 -12.39 3.50
N GLY A 103 -16.13 -13.29 2.63
CA GLY A 103 -15.81 -14.67 3.00
C GLY A 103 -14.76 -14.76 4.09
N ILE A 104 -13.67 -13.98 3.98
CA ILE A 104 -12.64 -13.92 5.02
C ILE A 104 -13.20 -13.38 6.34
N MET A 105 -13.95 -12.29 6.30
CA MET A 105 -14.53 -11.70 7.52
C MET A 105 -15.48 -12.66 8.21
N ASN A 106 -16.31 -13.38 7.44
CA ASN A 106 -17.21 -14.39 7.99
C ASN A 106 -16.44 -15.52 8.67
N LEU A 107 -15.38 -16.03 8.01
CA LEU A 107 -14.53 -17.08 8.59
C LEU A 107 -13.83 -16.61 9.85
N VAL A 108 -13.21 -15.42 9.83
CA VAL A 108 -12.53 -14.83 11.00
C VAL A 108 -13.50 -14.66 12.16
N ASN A 109 -14.70 -14.11 11.91
CA ASN A 109 -15.73 -13.92 12.95
C ASN A 109 -16.17 -15.25 13.57
N ILE A 110 -16.37 -16.31 12.75
CA ILE A 110 -16.72 -17.63 13.26
C ILE A 110 -15.60 -18.16 14.17
N ILE A 111 -14.36 -18.12 13.71
CA ILE A 111 -13.21 -18.61 14.49
C ILE A 111 -13.06 -17.85 15.80
N GLN A 112 -13.11 -16.51 15.76
CA GLN A 112 -12.93 -15.67 16.95
C GLN A 112 -13.99 -15.91 18.03
N ASN A 113 -15.23 -16.16 17.60
CA ASN A 113 -16.34 -16.35 18.53
C ASN A 113 -16.50 -17.82 19.02
N SER A 114 -15.70 -18.75 18.54
CA SER A 114 -15.81 -20.19 18.85
C SER A 114 -14.54 -20.73 19.50
N SER A 115 -13.97 -19.97 20.46
CA SER A 115 -12.79 -20.42 21.20
C SER A 115 -13.10 -21.67 22.02
N GLY A 116 -12.32 -22.75 21.82
CA GLY A 116 -12.51 -24.04 22.50
C GLY A 116 -13.69 -24.87 22.00
N GLU A 117 -14.46 -24.40 21.02
CA GLU A 117 -15.55 -25.13 20.40
C GLU A 117 -15.10 -25.84 19.13
N GLU A 118 -15.65 -27.02 18.87
CA GLU A 118 -15.36 -27.78 17.66
C GLU A 118 -16.05 -27.13 16.45
N LEU A 119 -15.28 -26.80 15.41
CA LEU A 119 -15.73 -26.26 14.14
C LEU A 119 -15.46 -27.28 13.02
N LEU A 120 -16.48 -27.58 12.22
CA LEU A 120 -16.39 -28.44 11.05
C LEU A 120 -16.16 -27.59 9.80
N PHE A 121 -14.97 -27.67 9.23
CA PHE A 121 -14.58 -26.98 8.01
C PHE A 121 -14.78 -27.88 6.80
N GLU A 122 -15.66 -27.49 5.88
CA GLU A 122 -15.75 -28.14 4.57
C GLU A 122 -14.70 -27.53 3.64
N ARG A 123 -13.72 -28.35 3.28
CA ARG A 123 -12.66 -27.93 2.39
C ARG A 123 -12.72 -28.62 1.03
N VAL A 124 -12.17 -27.93 0.03
CA VAL A 124 -11.88 -28.49 -1.29
C VAL A 124 -10.37 -28.43 -1.48
N ASN A 125 -9.76 -29.59 -1.69
CA ASN A 125 -8.34 -29.72 -2.00
C ASN A 125 -8.19 -30.65 -3.22
N GLU A 126 -7.47 -30.18 -4.26
CA GLU A 126 -7.27 -30.91 -5.52
C GLU A 126 -8.55 -31.50 -6.14
N GLY A 127 -9.69 -30.83 -5.92
CA GLY A 127 -10.99 -31.27 -6.45
C GLY A 127 -11.74 -32.29 -5.58
N ALA A 128 -11.16 -32.71 -4.47
CA ALA A 128 -11.84 -33.55 -3.47
C ALA A 128 -12.50 -32.70 -2.39
N ASN A 129 -13.74 -32.99 -2.04
CA ASN A 129 -14.44 -32.40 -0.91
C ASN A 129 -14.19 -33.23 0.34
N ASP A 130 -13.73 -32.59 1.39
CA ASP A 130 -13.46 -33.24 2.68
C ASP A 130 -13.86 -32.32 3.84
N THR A 131 -14.07 -32.93 5.01
CA THR A 131 -14.43 -32.18 6.23
C THR A 131 -13.34 -32.35 7.27
N VAL A 132 -12.87 -31.23 7.81
CA VAL A 132 -11.82 -31.19 8.84
C VAL A 132 -12.39 -30.55 10.10
N SER A 133 -12.19 -31.21 11.24
CA SER A 133 -12.55 -30.67 12.55
C SER A 133 -11.40 -29.86 13.13
N ILE A 134 -11.69 -28.64 13.58
CA ILE A 134 -10.74 -27.73 14.18
C ILE A 134 -11.32 -27.13 15.47
N ILE A 135 -10.54 -27.15 16.54
CA ILE A 135 -10.89 -26.48 17.79
C ILE A 135 -9.97 -25.25 17.90
N PRO A 136 -10.50 -24.01 17.72
CA PRO A 136 -9.69 -22.81 17.87
C PRO A 136 -9.12 -22.66 19.28
N ALA A 137 -7.82 -22.39 19.38
CA ALA A 137 -7.19 -22.09 20.66
C ALA A 137 -7.59 -20.70 21.17
N GLU A 138 -7.67 -20.54 22.47
CA GLU A 138 -7.92 -19.24 23.10
C GLU A 138 -6.67 -18.36 23.01
N ASN A 139 -6.82 -17.17 22.46
CA ASN A 139 -5.79 -16.15 22.42
C ASN A 139 -6.40 -14.78 22.74
N GLU A 140 -6.03 -14.20 23.87
CA GLU A 140 -6.53 -12.90 24.33
C GLU A 140 -8.07 -12.77 24.33
N GLY A 141 -8.77 -13.85 24.69
CA GLY A 141 -10.23 -13.91 24.72
C GLY A 141 -10.91 -14.21 23.41
N ASN A 142 -10.17 -14.43 22.31
CA ASN A 142 -10.70 -14.78 21.00
C ASN A 142 -10.15 -16.14 20.52
N GLY A 143 -10.95 -16.85 19.71
CA GLY A 143 -10.48 -18.06 19.06
C GLY A 143 -9.44 -17.77 17.98
N ARG A 144 -8.43 -18.64 17.87
CA ARG A 144 -7.36 -18.58 16.86
C ARG A 144 -7.04 -19.96 16.34
N ILE A 145 -6.75 -20.07 15.03
CA ILE A 145 -6.35 -21.36 14.40
C ILE A 145 -4.91 -21.34 13.83
N GLY A 146 -4.27 -20.19 13.75
CA GLY A 146 -2.88 -20.06 13.22
C GLY A 146 -2.77 -20.24 11.70
N ALA A 147 -3.79 -19.83 10.94
CA ALA A 147 -3.79 -19.89 9.48
C ALA A 147 -3.76 -18.49 8.86
N GLN A 148 -3.04 -18.35 7.74
CA GLN A 148 -3.08 -17.17 6.87
C GLN A 148 -4.16 -17.36 5.81
N LEU A 149 -5.08 -16.40 5.72
CA LEU A 149 -6.27 -16.46 4.89
C LEU A 149 -6.15 -15.52 3.70
N GLN A 150 -6.61 -15.98 2.52
CA GLN A 150 -6.72 -15.17 1.31
C GLN A 150 -8.07 -15.40 0.63
N PRO A 151 -8.63 -14.38 -0.07
CA PRO A 151 -9.80 -14.61 -0.92
C PRO A 151 -9.49 -15.64 -2.00
N ASN A 152 -10.50 -16.45 -2.35
CA ASN A 152 -10.41 -17.33 -3.50
C ASN A 152 -10.47 -16.49 -4.79
N LEU A 153 -9.29 -16.12 -5.29
CA LEU A 153 -9.13 -15.36 -6.52
C LEU A 153 -8.71 -16.31 -7.63
N PRO A 154 -9.47 -16.42 -8.73
CA PRO A 154 -8.98 -17.12 -9.90
C PRO A 154 -7.68 -16.48 -10.39
N ASN A 155 -6.68 -17.30 -10.69
CA ASN A 155 -5.40 -16.84 -11.23
C ASN A 155 -5.52 -16.24 -12.64
N GLU A 156 -6.65 -16.39 -13.28
CA GLU A 156 -6.90 -15.93 -14.63
C GLU A 156 -7.47 -14.51 -14.63
N VAL A 157 -6.92 -13.69 -15.53
CA VAL A 157 -7.49 -12.38 -15.85
C VAL A 157 -8.43 -12.54 -17.04
N SER A 158 -9.57 -11.87 -17.00
CA SER A 158 -10.50 -11.83 -18.13
C SER A 158 -10.25 -10.61 -18.99
N LYS A 159 -10.45 -10.73 -20.30
CA LYS A 159 -10.49 -9.54 -21.15
C LYS A 159 -11.73 -8.73 -20.84
N ALA A 160 -11.57 -7.44 -20.66
CA ALA A 160 -12.70 -6.53 -20.48
C ALA A 160 -13.65 -6.59 -21.69
N LYS A 161 -14.95 -6.68 -21.41
CA LYS A 161 -16.00 -6.77 -22.44
C LYS A 161 -16.30 -5.41 -23.10
N ASN A 162 -16.06 -4.34 -22.36
CA ASN A 162 -16.32 -2.97 -22.82
C ASN A 162 -15.45 -1.95 -22.06
N ILE A 163 -15.41 -0.71 -22.57
CA ILE A 163 -14.64 0.38 -22.00
C ILE A 163 -15.10 0.72 -20.57
N GLY A 164 -16.41 0.63 -20.29
CA GLY A 164 -16.97 0.90 -18.97
C GLY A 164 -16.43 -0.07 -17.92
N GLU A 165 -16.25 -1.34 -18.27
CA GLU A 165 -15.66 -2.35 -17.40
C GLU A 165 -14.18 -2.08 -17.09
N ILE A 166 -13.43 -1.60 -18.10
CA ILE A 166 -12.03 -1.16 -17.92
C ILE A 166 -11.97 -0.04 -16.87
N PHE A 167 -12.75 1.03 -17.07
CA PHE A 167 -12.76 2.17 -16.17
C PHE A 167 -13.21 1.80 -14.75
N ASN A 168 -14.25 0.98 -14.63
CA ASN A 168 -14.77 0.56 -13.31
C ASN A 168 -13.75 -0.29 -12.56
N SER A 169 -13.12 -1.25 -13.21
CA SER A 169 -12.07 -2.10 -12.62
C SER A 169 -10.85 -1.26 -12.22
N SER A 170 -10.37 -0.39 -13.12
CA SER A 170 -9.22 0.48 -12.84
C SER A 170 -9.49 1.44 -11.70
N ASN A 171 -10.67 2.04 -11.65
CA ASN A 171 -11.07 2.90 -10.54
C ASN A 171 -11.13 2.13 -9.22
N SER A 172 -11.72 0.94 -9.21
CA SER A 172 -11.80 0.10 -8.01
C SER A 172 -10.42 -0.25 -7.49
N GLN A 173 -9.50 -0.68 -8.37
CA GLN A 173 -8.12 -0.99 -8.00
C GLN A 173 -7.36 0.26 -7.52
N PHE A 174 -7.53 1.40 -8.20
CA PHE A 174 -6.91 2.65 -7.80
C PHE A 174 -7.33 3.07 -6.39
N TYR A 175 -8.63 3.09 -6.11
CA TYR A 175 -9.14 3.44 -4.79
C TYR A 175 -8.72 2.43 -3.71
N GLU A 176 -8.65 1.15 -4.04
CA GLU A 176 -8.17 0.13 -3.12
C GLU A 176 -6.69 0.33 -2.76
N LEU A 177 -5.82 0.53 -3.75
CA LEU A 177 -4.39 0.79 -3.53
C LEU A 177 -4.17 2.09 -2.76
N LEU A 178 -4.86 3.16 -3.15
CA LEU A 178 -4.79 4.45 -2.46
C LEU A 178 -5.24 4.34 -1.00
N SER A 179 -6.39 3.71 -0.76
CA SER A 179 -6.94 3.51 0.59
C SER A 179 -5.99 2.68 1.46
N ARG A 180 -5.47 1.56 0.95
CA ARG A 180 -4.50 0.73 1.67
C ARG A 180 -3.22 1.49 2.01
N THR A 181 -2.72 2.30 1.08
CA THR A 181 -1.54 3.14 1.29
C THR A 181 -1.78 4.18 2.38
N VAL A 182 -2.90 4.90 2.32
CA VAL A 182 -3.28 5.91 3.33
C VAL A 182 -3.45 5.28 4.71
N ILE A 183 -4.13 4.12 4.79
CA ILE A 183 -4.30 3.37 6.04
C ILE A 183 -2.94 2.92 6.59
N GLY A 184 -2.04 2.45 5.74
CA GLY A 184 -0.68 2.07 6.11
C GLY A 184 0.08 3.22 6.77
N TYR A 185 0.11 4.39 6.13
CA TYR A 185 0.75 5.58 6.71
C TYR A 185 0.06 6.06 7.99
N LYS A 186 -1.28 6.02 8.05
CA LYS A 186 -2.01 6.32 9.28
C LYS A 186 -1.60 5.36 10.41
N SER A 187 -1.55 4.06 10.16
CA SER A 187 -1.12 3.05 11.14
C SER A 187 0.32 3.27 11.59
N LEU A 188 1.20 3.69 10.69
CA LEU A 188 2.57 4.05 11.02
C LEU A 188 2.65 5.23 12.02
N ILE A 189 1.77 6.21 11.87
CA ILE A 189 1.72 7.37 12.78
C ILE A 189 1.09 6.99 14.13
N THR A 190 0.01 6.18 14.12
CA THR A 190 -0.75 5.84 15.34
C THR A 190 -0.14 4.70 16.14
N ASN A 191 0.48 3.72 15.48
CA ASN A 191 1.00 2.48 16.05
C ASN A 191 2.46 2.23 15.61
N PHE A 192 3.33 3.22 15.80
CA PHE A 192 4.70 3.19 15.28
C PHE A 192 5.49 1.94 15.70
N SER A 193 5.44 1.53 16.96
CA SER A 193 6.25 0.42 17.46
C SER A 193 5.95 -0.93 16.80
N SER A 194 4.68 -1.20 16.47
CA SER A 194 4.27 -2.43 15.79
C SER A 194 4.39 -2.36 14.28
N THR A 195 4.22 -1.15 13.70
CA THR A 195 4.18 -0.96 12.25
C THR A 195 5.58 -0.67 11.67
N ALA A 196 6.50 -0.10 12.47
CA ALA A 196 7.86 0.21 12.04
C ALA A 196 8.64 -1.02 11.54
N GLN A 197 8.34 -2.20 12.08
CA GLN A 197 8.96 -3.45 11.63
C GLN A 197 8.51 -3.86 10.21
N GLN A 198 7.39 -3.36 9.74
CA GLN A 198 6.83 -3.63 8.41
C GLN A 198 7.29 -2.62 7.35
N LEU A 199 8.01 -1.57 7.75
CA LEU A 199 8.59 -0.62 6.80
C LEU A 199 9.60 -1.33 5.89
N SER A 200 9.43 -1.16 4.60
CA SER A 200 10.38 -1.64 3.60
C SER A 200 11.35 -0.52 3.25
N GLY A 201 12.64 -0.82 3.33
CA GLY A 201 13.67 0.10 2.86
C GLY A 201 13.86 0.01 1.34
N PRO A 202 14.75 0.84 0.77
CA PRO A 202 15.01 0.88 -0.67
C PRO A 202 15.42 -0.47 -1.25
N VAL A 203 16.19 -1.27 -0.52
CA VAL A 203 16.65 -2.59 -0.96
C VAL A 203 15.49 -3.56 -1.05
N LYS A 204 14.60 -3.56 -0.07
CA LYS A 204 13.39 -4.40 -0.07
C LYS A 204 12.42 -4.03 -1.19
N ILE A 205 12.31 -2.75 -1.53
CA ILE A 205 11.48 -2.29 -2.66
C ILE A 205 12.02 -2.84 -3.99
N VAL A 206 13.34 -2.84 -4.18
CA VAL A 206 13.98 -3.42 -5.38
C VAL A 206 13.75 -4.94 -5.43
N GLU A 207 13.88 -5.65 -4.31
CA GLU A 207 13.59 -7.08 -4.21
C GLU A 207 12.14 -7.39 -4.60
N ILE A 208 11.17 -6.65 -4.05
CA ILE A 208 9.74 -6.80 -4.43
C ILE A 208 9.54 -6.55 -5.93
N GLY A 209 10.18 -5.52 -6.48
CA GLY A 209 10.13 -5.24 -7.92
C GLY A 209 10.70 -6.37 -8.77
N ALA A 210 11.82 -6.98 -8.34
CA ALA A 210 12.41 -8.13 -9.00
C ALA A 210 11.50 -9.35 -8.97
N GLN A 211 10.94 -9.70 -7.80
CA GLN A 211 9.99 -10.81 -7.65
C GLN A 211 8.73 -10.62 -8.50
N LEU A 212 8.20 -9.41 -8.58
CA LEU A 212 7.04 -9.11 -9.43
C LEU A 212 7.39 -9.14 -10.93
N SER A 213 8.64 -8.86 -11.28
CA SER A 213 9.14 -9.00 -12.66
C SER A 213 9.12 -10.46 -13.13
N GLU A 214 9.39 -11.41 -12.26
CA GLU A 214 9.35 -12.84 -12.56
C GLU A 214 7.92 -13.34 -12.86
N GLN A 215 6.91 -12.66 -12.32
CA GLN A 215 5.50 -12.94 -12.61
C GLN A 215 5.04 -12.40 -13.98
N GLY A 216 5.95 -11.82 -14.76
CA GLY A 216 5.67 -11.25 -16.07
C GLY A 216 5.34 -9.76 -16.05
N GLY A 217 5.03 -9.21 -17.23
CA GLY A 217 4.81 -7.78 -17.42
C GLY A 217 3.68 -7.17 -16.57
N SER A 218 2.67 -7.94 -16.22
CA SER A 218 1.55 -7.49 -15.39
C SER A 218 1.98 -7.14 -13.96
N GLY A 219 2.92 -7.89 -13.40
CA GLY A 219 3.48 -7.62 -12.06
C GLY A 219 4.21 -6.29 -12.01
N LEU A 220 5.04 -5.99 -13.02
CA LEU A 220 5.74 -4.70 -13.11
C LEU A 220 4.80 -3.51 -13.30
N VAL A 221 3.74 -3.69 -14.07
CA VAL A 221 2.72 -2.64 -14.28
C VAL A 221 2.03 -2.32 -12.95
N LEU A 222 1.58 -3.34 -12.22
CA LEU A 222 0.97 -3.16 -10.90
C LEU A 222 1.95 -2.52 -9.90
N PHE A 223 3.21 -2.95 -9.91
CA PHE A 223 4.26 -2.38 -9.07
C PHE A 223 4.48 -0.89 -9.37
N SER A 224 4.52 -0.49 -10.64
CA SER A 224 4.67 0.92 -11.01
C SER A 224 3.50 1.79 -10.54
N ALA A 225 2.26 1.29 -10.61
CA ALA A 225 1.10 1.97 -10.07
C ALA A 225 1.19 2.11 -8.54
N LEU A 226 1.59 1.04 -7.84
CA LEU A 226 1.77 1.04 -6.39
C LEU A 226 2.84 2.04 -5.95
N VAL A 227 4.00 2.07 -6.62
CA VAL A 227 5.09 3.03 -6.34
C VAL A 227 4.61 4.46 -6.56
N SER A 228 3.89 4.73 -7.67
CA SER A 228 3.36 6.07 -7.95
C SER A 228 2.37 6.54 -6.90
N ILE A 229 1.46 5.67 -6.44
CA ILE A 229 0.52 6.00 -5.35
C ILE A 229 1.28 6.24 -4.03
N ASN A 230 2.27 5.40 -3.71
CA ASN A 230 3.09 5.58 -2.51
C ASN A 230 3.82 6.94 -2.52
N LEU A 231 4.43 7.30 -3.65
CA LEU A 231 5.09 8.60 -3.81
C LEU A 231 4.10 9.75 -3.67
N ALA A 232 2.91 9.64 -4.24
CA ALA A 232 1.88 10.67 -4.11
C ALA A 232 1.44 10.87 -2.66
N VAL A 233 1.14 9.77 -1.96
CA VAL A 233 0.70 9.82 -0.55
C VAL A 233 1.84 10.31 0.35
N LEU A 234 3.06 9.79 0.18
CA LEU A 234 4.23 10.23 0.93
C LEU A 234 4.46 11.72 0.76
N ASN A 235 4.49 12.21 -0.50
CA ASN A 235 4.69 13.62 -0.81
C ASN A 235 3.56 14.52 -0.32
N SER A 236 2.37 13.97 -0.06
CA SER A 236 1.24 14.70 0.53
C SER A 236 1.36 14.87 2.05
N LEU A 237 2.25 14.12 2.71
CA LEU A 237 2.42 14.23 4.16
C LEU A 237 3.05 15.58 4.54
N PRO A 238 2.64 16.19 5.66
CA PRO A 238 3.18 17.49 6.11
C PRO A 238 4.58 17.34 6.71
N LEU A 239 5.48 16.68 5.99
CA LEU A 239 6.86 16.44 6.40
C LEU A 239 7.81 17.40 5.71
N PRO A 240 8.89 17.84 6.39
CA PRO A 240 9.91 18.67 5.77
C PRO A 240 10.49 18.01 4.51
N LEU A 241 10.91 18.81 3.54
CA LEU A 241 11.42 18.42 2.21
C LEU A 241 10.40 17.83 1.24
N LEU A 242 9.23 17.40 1.69
CA LEU A 242 8.18 16.90 0.83
C LEU A 242 7.23 18.03 0.40
N ASP A 243 6.51 17.82 -0.70
CA ASP A 243 5.54 18.78 -1.24
C ASP A 243 4.48 19.16 -0.20
N GLY A 244 4.01 18.18 0.59
CA GLY A 244 3.06 18.40 1.69
C GLY A 244 3.60 19.29 2.80
N GLY A 245 4.91 19.25 3.08
CA GLY A 245 5.57 20.18 4.00
C GLY A 245 5.58 21.62 3.47
N GLN A 246 5.84 21.78 2.17
CA GLN A 246 5.78 23.09 1.52
C GLN A 246 4.33 23.62 1.48
N LEU A 247 3.34 22.78 1.20
CA LEU A 247 1.93 23.14 1.28
C LEU A 247 1.52 23.54 2.70
N LEU A 248 2.04 22.87 3.73
CA LEU A 248 1.81 23.25 5.12
C LEU A 248 2.34 24.68 5.40
N LEU A 249 3.53 25.00 4.92
CA LEU A 249 4.10 26.35 5.04
C LEU A 249 3.25 27.40 4.32
N LEU A 250 2.72 27.08 3.13
CA LEU A 250 1.79 27.97 2.40
C LEU A 250 0.47 28.17 3.14
N ILE A 251 -0.08 27.15 3.77
CA ILE A 251 -1.28 27.25 4.59
C ILE A 251 -1.02 28.19 5.79
N LEU A 252 0.12 28.02 6.45
CA LEU A 252 0.52 28.91 7.55
C LEU A 252 0.70 30.35 7.08
N GLU A 253 1.29 30.58 5.91
CA GLU A 253 1.41 31.88 5.28
C GLU A 253 0.04 32.51 5.01
N SER A 254 -0.90 31.73 4.46
CA SER A 254 -2.27 32.17 4.17
C SER A 254 -3.01 32.60 5.45
N ILE A 255 -2.87 31.86 6.54
CA ILE A 255 -3.53 32.16 7.83
C ILE A 255 -2.91 33.41 8.49
N ARG A 256 -1.58 33.54 8.41
CA ARG A 256 -0.85 34.67 9.02
C ARG A 256 -0.92 35.97 8.19
N GLY A 257 -1.24 35.88 6.91
CA GLY A 257 -1.18 36.99 5.95
C GLY A 257 0.23 37.52 5.70
N LYS A 258 1.27 36.77 6.12
CA LYS A 258 2.69 37.11 5.96
C LYS A 258 3.50 35.85 5.68
N PRO A 259 4.54 35.91 4.82
CA PRO A 259 5.44 34.80 4.59
C PRO A 259 6.06 34.25 5.89
N VAL A 260 6.30 32.97 5.93
CA VAL A 260 7.04 32.33 7.03
C VAL A 260 8.50 32.82 6.93
N PRO A 261 9.13 33.26 8.03
CA PRO A 261 10.52 33.70 7.99
C PRO A 261 11.45 32.65 7.40
N GLU A 262 12.34 33.09 6.51
CA GLU A 262 13.22 32.20 5.74
C GLU A 262 14.06 31.28 6.65
N LYS A 263 14.57 31.80 7.79
CA LYS A 263 15.28 31.00 8.79
C LYS A 263 14.46 29.80 9.31
N ILE A 264 13.13 29.98 9.47
CA ILE A 264 12.25 28.92 9.94
C ILE A 264 12.02 27.91 8.81
N GLN A 265 11.84 28.37 7.57
CA GLN A 265 11.70 27.48 6.40
C GLN A 265 12.97 26.63 6.22
N LEU A 266 14.17 27.25 6.27
CA LEU A 266 15.44 26.54 6.15
C LEU A 266 15.64 25.52 7.28
N ALA A 267 15.38 25.91 8.55
CA ALA A 267 15.49 24.98 9.67
C ALA A 267 14.53 23.82 9.54
N PHE A 268 13.29 24.05 9.09
CA PHE A 268 12.30 23.02 8.81
C PHE A 268 12.79 22.04 7.73
N MET A 269 13.28 22.56 6.60
CA MET A 269 13.80 21.74 5.51
C MET A 269 15.05 20.95 5.92
N GLN A 270 16.00 21.57 6.63
CA GLN A 270 17.21 20.90 7.13
C GLN A 270 16.88 19.77 8.10
N SER A 271 15.91 19.97 8.99
CA SER A 271 15.46 18.91 9.91
C SER A 271 14.91 17.68 9.17
N GLY A 272 14.16 17.92 8.09
CA GLY A 272 13.65 16.84 7.23
C GLY A 272 14.75 16.09 6.50
N PHE A 273 15.75 16.81 6.00
CA PHE A 273 16.90 16.17 5.35
C PHE A 273 17.64 15.22 6.28
N ILE A 274 17.95 15.65 7.49
CA ILE A 274 18.62 14.81 8.49
C ILE A 274 17.76 13.59 8.85
N LEU A 275 16.45 13.80 9.02
CA LEU A 275 15.51 12.71 9.34
C LEU A 275 15.44 11.69 8.21
N LEU A 276 15.26 12.13 6.96
CA LEU A 276 15.11 11.23 5.81
C LEU A 276 16.41 10.48 5.52
N VAL A 277 17.56 11.14 5.56
CA VAL A 277 18.86 10.49 5.37
C VAL A 277 19.12 9.50 6.50
N GLY A 278 18.90 9.89 7.75
CA GLY A 278 19.08 9.01 8.90
C GLY A 278 18.19 7.78 8.82
N LEU A 279 16.90 7.95 8.50
CA LEU A 279 15.96 6.83 8.31
C LEU A 279 16.39 5.91 7.16
N SER A 280 16.80 6.49 6.02
CA SER A 280 17.26 5.70 4.86
C SER A 280 18.47 4.85 5.21
N VAL A 281 19.46 5.39 5.92
CA VAL A 281 20.65 4.65 6.36
C VAL A 281 20.25 3.50 7.29
N VAL A 282 19.38 3.73 8.26
CA VAL A 282 18.89 2.69 9.18
C VAL A 282 18.18 1.58 8.43
N LEU A 283 17.30 1.92 7.48
CA LEU A 283 16.56 0.95 6.68
C LEU A 283 17.49 0.14 5.75
N ILE A 284 18.47 0.76 5.12
CA ILE A 284 19.46 0.06 4.29
C ILE A 284 20.25 -0.95 5.12
N ILE A 285 20.75 -0.55 6.29
CA ILE A 285 21.48 -1.46 7.18
C ILE A 285 20.59 -2.63 7.59
N ARG A 286 19.35 -2.37 7.98
CA ARG A 286 18.40 -3.43 8.37
C ARG A 286 18.10 -4.38 7.21
N ASP A 287 17.77 -3.86 6.04
CA ASP A 287 17.42 -4.68 4.87
C ASP A 287 18.60 -5.56 4.45
N THR A 288 19.83 -5.00 4.44
CA THR A 288 21.04 -5.77 4.09
C THR A 288 21.36 -6.85 5.12
N THR A 289 21.16 -6.59 6.40
CA THR A 289 21.36 -7.61 7.45
C THR A 289 20.34 -8.73 7.36
N GLN A 290 19.08 -8.43 7.04
CA GLN A 290 18.04 -9.45 6.85
C GLN A 290 18.32 -10.35 5.63
N LEU A 291 18.78 -9.76 4.51
CA LEU A 291 19.18 -10.54 3.32
C LEU A 291 20.35 -11.48 3.59
N SER A 292 21.30 -11.08 4.42
CA SER A 292 22.47 -11.93 4.77
C SER A 292 22.12 -13.09 5.71
N LEU A 293 20.97 -13.06 6.38
CA LEU A 293 20.48 -14.12 7.27
C LEU A 293 19.64 -15.19 6.53
N VAL A 294 19.21 -14.90 5.30
CA VAL A 294 18.35 -15.78 4.47
C VAL A 294 19.18 -16.58 3.45
N GLN A 295 20.46 -16.23 3.24
CA GLN A 295 21.43 -17.02 2.47
C GLN A 295 22.18 -18.02 3.37
#